data_d71b3ba73799ed9b8aae56642f52fbda
#
_entry.id   d71b3ba73799ed9b8aae56642f52fbda
#
_cell.length_a   1.000
_cell.length_b   1.000
_cell.length_c   1.000
_cell.angle_alpha   90.00
_cell.angle_beta   90.00
_cell.angle_gamma   90.00
#
_symmetry.space_group_name_H-M   'P 1'
#
loop_
_entity.id
_entity.type
_entity.pdbx_description
1 polymer ?
#
loop_
_entity_poly.entity_id
_entity_poly.type
_entity_poly.pdbx_seq_one_letter_code
_entity_poly.pdbx_strand_id
1 'polypeptide(L)'
;MLGSKLVYKALRTIIYWALESRVVGFKYSTTMLKLVAERPALKHIRTQLKDPKLQAAVTPDYTIGCKRVILSSTLYPALARPNVSLHTRDDAIAEINERGILTTKGKQIDLDLIVYSTGYDATDGVISYPVIGKGGVTVADKWREYPRAYLGTTLPGFPNLFVVTGPNTGIGHTSAIFVIEAQMEYIRRAIKAVRSRQGKEIEVKVDAENGYNVLIHKEMKKAVWESGGCHSWYQSKSGHVIAMFPGFSFTFRQMAKAFKPQHHQFR
;
A
#
# COMPACT_ATOMS: atom_id res chain seq x y z
N MET A 1 9.26 -32.13 9.24
CA MET A 1 10.18 -31.13 9.86
C MET A 1 9.51 -30.03 10.70
N LEU A 2 8.21 -29.80 10.63
CA LEU A 2 7.50 -28.78 11.44
C LEU A 2 6.86 -29.34 12.73
N GLY A 3 7.23 -30.54 13.17
CA GLY A 3 6.65 -31.17 14.37
C GLY A 3 7.06 -30.58 15.71
N SER A 4 8.13 -29.79 15.77
CA SER A 4 8.59 -29.12 17.00
C SER A 4 8.08 -27.68 17.07
N LYS A 5 7.28 -27.35 18.07
CA LYS A 5 6.81 -25.97 18.34
C LYS A 5 7.96 -24.96 18.47
N LEU A 6 9.13 -25.41 18.93
CA LEU A 6 10.31 -24.55 19.07
C LEU A 6 10.91 -24.19 17.72
N VAL A 7 11.09 -25.17 16.83
CA VAL A 7 11.60 -24.97 15.47
C VAL A 7 10.67 -24.07 14.67
N TYR A 8 9.34 -24.28 14.77
CA TYR A 8 8.35 -23.43 14.13
C TYR A 8 8.46 -21.97 14.61
N LYS A 9 8.55 -21.75 15.94
CA LYS A 9 8.71 -20.41 16.50
C LYS A 9 10.00 -19.73 16.05
N ALA A 10 11.11 -20.46 16.07
CA ALA A 10 12.40 -19.95 15.63
C ALA A 10 12.36 -19.54 14.14
N LEU A 11 11.86 -20.41 13.27
CA LEU A 11 11.73 -20.13 11.84
C LEU A 11 10.83 -18.92 11.58
N ARG A 12 9.67 -18.85 12.23
CA ARG A 12 8.76 -17.71 12.13
C ARG A 12 9.43 -16.40 12.57
N THR A 13 10.19 -16.43 13.65
CA THR A 13 10.92 -15.25 14.15
C THR A 13 12.00 -14.81 13.18
N ILE A 14 12.77 -15.72 12.63
CA ILE A 14 13.80 -15.42 11.63
C ILE A 14 13.17 -14.79 10.38
N ILE A 15 12.11 -15.39 9.84
CA ILE A 15 11.39 -14.85 8.67
C ILE A 15 10.84 -13.46 8.98
N TYR A 16 10.22 -13.27 10.15
CA TYR A 16 9.68 -11.98 10.55
C TYR A 16 10.77 -10.90 10.54
N TRP A 17 11.90 -11.11 11.22
CA TRP A 17 12.95 -10.11 11.29
C TRP A 17 13.66 -9.88 9.95
N ALA A 18 13.82 -10.92 9.13
CA ALA A 18 14.34 -10.80 7.79
C ALA A 18 13.45 -9.94 6.88
N LEU A 19 12.11 -10.07 7.01
CA LEU A 19 11.18 -9.23 6.29
C LEU A 19 11.14 -7.81 6.86
N GLU A 20 11.14 -7.66 8.17
CA GLU A 20 11.08 -6.39 8.88
C GLU A 20 12.32 -5.52 8.59
N SER A 21 13.49 -6.12 8.43
CA SER A 21 14.72 -5.40 8.09
C SER A 21 14.66 -4.66 6.75
N ARG A 22 13.76 -5.04 5.84
CA ARG A 22 13.54 -4.35 4.56
C ARG A 22 13.10 -2.90 4.70
N VAL A 23 12.49 -2.53 5.84
CA VAL A 23 12.13 -1.14 6.16
C VAL A 23 13.33 -0.22 6.11
N VAL A 24 14.51 -0.73 6.48
CA VAL A 24 15.75 0.06 6.41
C VAL A 24 15.99 0.57 4.99
N GLY A 25 15.80 -0.29 3.98
CA GLY A 25 15.90 0.12 2.57
C GLY A 25 14.77 1.05 2.16
N PHE A 26 13.53 0.75 2.52
CA PHE A 26 12.37 1.55 2.09
C PHE A 26 12.31 2.96 2.71
N LYS A 27 12.94 3.18 3.84
CA LYS A 27 12.81 4.44 4.57
C LYS A 27 14.14 5.13 4.91
N TYR A 28 15.18 4.38 5.22
CA TYR A 28 16.38 4.96 5.83
C TYR A 28 17.61 4.96 4.92
N SER A 29 17.69 4.07 3.92
CA SER A 29 18.88 3.93 3.09
C SER A 29 18.57 3.52 1.65
N THR A 30 18.54 4.50 0.76
CA THR A 30 18.43 4.26 -0.69
C THR A 30 19.63 3.47 -1.23
N THR A 31 20.81 3.64 -0.65
CA THR A 31 22.01 2.87 -1.01
C THR A 31 21.81 1.38 -0.71
N MET A 32 21.30 1.04 0.47
CA MET A 32 21.00 -0.34 0.83
C MET A 32 19.91 -0.91 -0.11
N LEU A 33 18.89 -0.15 -0.41
CA LEU A 33 17.83 -0.54 -1.34
C LEU A 33 18.40 -0.84 -2.75
N LYS A 34 19.31 0.01 -3.25
CA LYS A 34 20.00 -0.22 -4.53
C LYS A 34 20.83 -1.49 -4.51
N LEU A 35 21.58 -1.73 -3.45
CA LEU A 35 22.46 -2.90 -3.37
C LEU A 35 21.67 -4.21 -3.25
N VAL A 36 20.64 -4.24 -2.39
CA VAL A 36 19.95 -5.47 -2.01
C VAL A 36 18.78 -5.80 -2.95
N ALA A 37 18.18 -4.79 -3.58
CA ALA A 37 16.99 -4.98 -4.42
C ALA A 37 17.21 -4.56 -5.87
N GLU A 38 17.70 -3.35 -6.16
CA GLU A 38 17.79 -2.83 -7.53
C GLU A 38 18.84 -3.58 -8.35
N ARG A 39 20.06 -3.78 -7.84
CA ARG A 39 21.12 -4.53 -8.57
C ARG A 39 20.70 -5.95 -8.91
N PRO A 40 20.15 -6.76 -7.98
CA PRO A 40 19.59 -8.07 -8.32
C PRO A 40 18.49 -8.02 -9.37
N ALA A 41 17.57 -7.04 -9.30
CA ALA A 41 16.51 -6.87 -10.29
C ALA A 41 17.07 -6.54 -11.69
N LEU A 42 18.01 -5.61 -11.80
CA LEU A 42 18.70 -5.29 -13.05
C LEU A 42 19.51 -6.48 -13.60
N LYS A 43 20.17 -7.23 -12.72
CA LYS A 43 20.84 -8.46 -13.13
C LYS A 43 19.86 -9.48 -13.67
N HIS A 44 18.68 -9.62 -13.05
CA HIS A 44 17.62 -10.53 -13.50
C HIS A 44 17.13 -10.13 -14.90
N ILE A 45 16.85 -8.86 -15.15
CA ILE A 45 16.48 -8.35 -16.48
C ILE A 45 17.52 -8.75 -17.53
N ARG A 46 18.80 -8.46 -17.27
CA ARG A 46 19.92 -8.74 -18.21
C ARG A 46 20.12 -10.22 -18.47
N THR A 47 19.85 -11.08 -17.51
CA THR A 47 19.99 -12.55 -17.69
C THR A 47 18.82 -13.14 -18.46
N GLN A 48 17.62 -12.60 -18.31
CA GLN A 48 16.41 -13.12 -18.93
C GLN A 48 16.18 -12.57 -20.36
N LEU A 49 16.56 -11.33 -20.60
CA LEU A 49 16.42 -10.67 -21.91
C LEU A 49 17.79 -10.52 -22.57
N LYS A 50 17.87 -10.86 -23.86
CA LYS A 50 19.11 -10.72 -24.67
C LYS A 50 19.12 -9.42 -25.48
N ASP A 51 17.94 -8.92 -25.89
CA ASP A 51 17.79 -7.69 -26.64
C ASP A 51 17.99 -6.45 -25.74
N PRO A 52 19.00 -5.60 -26.02
CA PRO A 52 19.24 -4.37 -25.24
C PRO A 52 18.08 -3.36 -25.30
N LYS A 53 17.35 -3.31 -26.43
CA LYS A 53 16.19 -2.42 -26.57
C LYS A 53 15.08 -2.86 -25.63
N LEU A 54 14.81 -4.16 -25.56
CA LEU A 54 13.81 -4.70 -24.67
C LEU A 54 14.24 -4.55 -23.21
N GLN A 55 15.54 -4.75 -22.89
CA GLN A 55 16.07 -4.47 -21.54
C GLN A 55 15.81 -3.01 -21.11
N ALA A 56 16.11 -2.05 -22.00
CA ALA A 56 15.88 -0.63 -21.74
C ALA A 56 14.39 -0.33 -21.53
N ALA A 57 13.52 -0.89 -22.38
CA ALA A 57 12.08 -0.69 -22.32
C ALA A 57 11.41 -1.19 -21.02
N VAL A 58 11.95 -2.26 -20.41
CA VAL A 58 11.41 -2.83 -19.17
C VAL A 58 12.15 -2.37 -17.90
N THR A 59 13.22 -1.60 -18.05
CA THR A 59 13.96 -1.06 -16.88
C THR A 59 13.22 0.18 -16.35
N PRO A 60 12.77 0.17 -15.08
CA PRO A 60 12.07 1.31 -14.51
C PRO A 60 12.98 2.53 -14.35
N ASP A 61 12.39 3.71 -14.51
CA ASP A 61 13.00 5.04 -14.30
C ASP A 61 12.80 5.60 -12.88
N TYR A 62 12.20 4.80 -11.98
CA TYR A 62 11.91 5.16 -10.60
C TYR A 62 12.62 4.22 -9.61
N THR A 63 12.74 4.66 -8.35
CA THR A 63 13.38 3.87 -7.29
C THR A 63 12.60 2.59 -7.00
N ILE A 64 13.29 1.45 -6.95
CA ILE A 64 12.67 0.16 -6.61
C ILE A 64 11.94 0.22 -5.25
N GLY A 65 10.77 -0.39 -5.17
CA GLY A 65 9.93 -0.36 -3.98
C GLY A 65 8.95 0.82 -3.92
N CYS A 66 9.12 1.85 -4.76
CA CYS A 66 8.14 2.93 -4.94
C CYS A 66 6.78 2.39 -5.40
N LYS A 67 6.80 1.39 -6.28
CA LYS A 67 5.66 0.52 -6.63
C LYS A 67 5.86 -0.86 -6.03
N ARG A 68 4.79 -1.64 -5.94
CA ARG A 68 4.87 -3.02 -5.44
C ARG A 68 5.84 -3.84 -6.29
N VAL A 69 6.84 -4.44 -5.65
CA VAL A 69 7.75 -5.36 -6.30
C VAL A 69 7.03 -6.68 -6.53
N ILE A 70 6.93 -7.08 -7.80
CA ILE A 70 6.32 -8.35 -8.22
C ILE A 70 7.42 -9.32 -8.57
N LEU A 71 7.32 -10.55 -8.07
CA LEU A 71 8.24 -11.63 -8.38
C LEU A 71 7.68 -12.50 -9.50
N SER A 72 8.46 -12.68 -10.58
CA SER A 72 8.07 -13.56 -11.68
C SER A 72 9.32 -14.19 -12.31
N SER A 73 9.25 -15.48 -12.60
CA SER A 73 10.24 -16.21 -13.39
C SER A 73 9.87 -16.33 -14.87
N THR A 74 8.65 -15.93 -15.25
CA THR A 74 8.09 -16.17 -16.59
C THR A 74 7.82 -14.91 -17.39
N LEU A 75 7.72 -13.74 -16.74
CA LEU A 75 7.37 -12.48 -17.41
C LEU A 75 8.37 -12.10 -18.50
N TYR A 76 9.65 -11.99 -18.17
CA TYR A 76 10.66 -11.59 -19.13
C TYR A 76 10.87 -12.61 -20.26
N PRO A 77 10.92 -13.93 -20.01
CA PRO A 77 10.90 -14.92 -21.09
C PRO A 77 9.67 -14.82 -22.00
N ALA A 78 8.50 -14.49 -21.44
CA ALA A 78 7.28 -14.29 -22.25
C ALA A 78 7.40 -13.07 -23.17
N LEU A 79 7.93 -11.94 -22.67
CA LEU A 79 8.16 -10.74 -23.47
C LEU A 79 9.18 -10.93 -24.60
N ALA A 80 10.10 -11.90 -24.46
CA ALA A 80 11.10 -12.23 -25.47
C ALA A 80 10.60 -13.16 -26.59
N ARG A 81 9.34 -13.62 -26.53
CA ARG A 81 8.79 -14.51 -27.55
C ARG A 81 8.56 -13.78 -28.87
N PRO A 82 8.77 -14.43 -30.05
CA PRO A 82 8.65 -13.76 -31.35
C PRO A 82 7.20 -13.31 -31.68
N ASN A 83 6.20 -13.88 -31.00
CA ASN A 83 4.79 -13.50 -31.14
C ASN A 83 4.34 -12.43 -30.14
N VAL A 84 5.26 -11.79 -29.40
CA VAL A 84 4.94 -10.74 -28.43
C VAL A 84 5.59 -9.43 -28.87
N SER A 85 4.79 -8.36 -28.91
CA SER A 85 5.27 -7.00 -29.14
C SER A 85 5.00 -6.16 -27.89
N LEU A 86 6.03 -5.52 -27.35
CA LEU A 86 5.91 -4.59 -26.24
C LEU A 86 5.80 -3.16 -26.77
N HIS A 87 4.68 -2.50 -26.47
CA HIS A 87 4.48 -1.07 -26.68
C HIS A 87 4.67 -0.32 -25.37
N THR A 88 5.48 0.74 -25.41
CA THR A 88 5.78 1.59 -24.25
C THR A 88 5.00 2.89 -24.31
N ARG A 89 5.20 3.79 -23.34
CA ARG A 89 4.56 5.12 -23.34
C ARG A 89 4.86 5.95 -24.59
N ASP A 90 5.98 5.69 -25.28
CA ASP A 90 6.38 6.41 -26.50
C ASP A 90 5.54 6.02 -27.70
N ASP A 91 4.81 4.92 -27.62
CA ASP A 91 3.87 4.44 -28.64
C ASP A 91 2.62 3.87 -27.95
N ALA A 92 1.95 4.73 -27.19
CA ALA A 92 0.78 4.39 -26.41
C ALA A 92 -0.47 4.23 -27.28
N ILE A 93 -1.56 3.78 -26.67
CA ILE A 93 -2.87 3.70 -27.30
C ILE A 93 -3.40 5.13 -27.49
N ALA A 94 -3.68 5.53 -28.73
CA ALA A 94 -4.37 6.77 -29.05
C ALA A 94 -5.88 6.56 -29.13
N GLU A 95 -6.31 5.44 -29.74
CA GLU A 95 -7.73 5.14 -29.96
C GLU A 95 -7.95 3.62 -29.98
N ILE A 96 -9.11 3.20 -29.50
CA ILE A 96 -9.63 1.84 -29.69
C ILE A 96 -10.76 1.94 -30.71
N ASN A 97 -10.64 1.23 -31.82
CA ASN A 97 -11.60 1.22 -32.91
C ASN A 97 -12.09 -0.19 -33.24
N GLU A 98 -12.96 -0.33 -34.24
CA GLU A 98 -13.56 -1.62 -34.62
C GLU A 98 -12.55 -2.70 -35.04
N ARG A 99 -11.34 -2.31 -35.44
CA ARG A 99 -10.29 -3.22 -35.88
C ARG A 99 -9.31 -3.58 -34.76
N GLY A 100 -9.29 -2.83 -33.65
CA GLY A 100 -8.33 -3.02 -32.59
C GLY A 100 -7.82 -1.70 -32.01
N ILE A 101 -6.53 -1.41 -32.11
CA ILE A 101 -5.87 -0.26 -31.49
C ILE A 101 -5.12 0.56 -32.53
N LEU A 102 -5.33 1.89 -32.52
CA LEU A 102 -4.47 2.86 -33.18
C LEU A 102 -3.48 3.42 -32.16
N THR A 103 -2.18 3.36 -32.45
CA THR A 103 -1.15 3.90 -31.56
C THR A 103 -0.93 5.40 -31.77
N THR A 104 -0.28 6.07 -30.81
CA THR A 104 0.07 7.50 -30.90
C THR A 104 1.02 7.82 -32.05
N LYS A 105 1.73 6.81 -32.57
CA LYS A 105 2.56 6.93 -33.81
C LYS A 105 1.81 6.60 -35.07
N GLY A 106 0.50 6.43 -35.02
CA GLY A 106 -0.34 6.19 -36.19
C GLY A 106 -0.32 4.74 -36.72
N LYS A 107 0.20 3.79 -35.92
CA LYS A 107 0.19 2.37 -36.29
C LYS A 107 -1.14 1.73 -35.92
N GLN A 108 -1.84 1.14 -36.89
CA GLN A 108 -3.00 0.28 -36.62
C GLN A 108 -2.52 -1.12 -36.24
N ILE A 109 -3.06 -1.62 -35.13
CA ILE A 109 -2.85 -2.99 -34.64
C ILE A 109 -4.20 -3.67 -34.62
N ASP A 110 -4.41 -4.62 -35.51
CA ASP A 110 -5.64 -5.39 -35.62
C ASP A 110 -5.66 -6.47 -34.51
N LEU A 111 -6.76 -6.57 -33.78
CA LEU A 111 -6.89 -7.43 -32.62
C LEU A 111 -8.27 -8.10 -32.58
N ASP A 112 -8.28 -9.36 -32.21
CA ASP A 112 -9.52 -10.13 -31.95
C ASP A 112 -10.04 -9.94 -30.53
N LEU A 113 -9.13 -9.59 -29.57
CA LEU A 113 -9.45 -9.46 -28.15
C LEU A 113 -8.57 -8.39 -27.52
N ILE A 114 -9.19 -7.55 -26.70
CA ILE A 114 -8.50 -6.58 -25.82
C ILE A 114 -8.77 -6.96 -24.36
N VAL A 115 -7.71 -7.18 -23.57
CA VAL A 115 -7.80 -7.47 -22.14
C VAL A 115 -7.39 -6.23 -21.34
N TYR A 116 -8.33 -5.65 -20.60
CA TYR A 116 -8.07 -4.51 -19.74
C TYR A 116 -7.51 -4.98 -18.41
N SER A 117 -6.22 -4.71 -18.17
CA SER A 117 -5.54 -4.95 -16.87
C SER A 117 -5.16 -3.63 -16.21
N THR A 118 -6.06 -2.65 -16.25
CA THR A 118 -5.84 -1.25 -15.84
C THR A 118 -5.87 -1.05 -14.32
N GLY A 119 -6.22 -2.08 -13.54
CA GLY A 119 -6.28 -2.05 -12.07
C GLY A 119 -7.60 -1.52 -11.53
N TYR A 120 -7.56 -1.11 -10.25
CA TYR A 120 -8.71 -0.61 -9.51
C TYR A 120 -8.37 0.74 -8.88
N ASP A 121 -9.39 1.57 -8.64
CA ASP A 121 -9.28 2.71 -7.72
C ASP A 121 -9.34 2.16 -6.29
N ALA A 122 -8.16 1.85 -5.74
CA ALA A 122 -8.01 1.18 -4.46
C ALA A 122 -7.86 2.15 -3.28
N THR A 123 -7.75 3.45 -3.55
CA THR A 123 -7.40 4.43 -2.52
C THR A 123 -8.49 5.46 -2.28
N ASP A 124 -9.08 6.03 -3.31
CA ASP A 124 -10.07 7.11 -3.17
C ASP A 124 -11.52 6.60 -3.15
N GLY A 125 -11.77 5.39 -3.63
CA GLY A 125 -13.10 4.76 -3.72
C GLY A 125 -13.32 3.58 -2.78
N VAL A 126 -12.58 3.46 -1.68
CA VAL A 126 -12.53 2.25 -0.83
C VAL A 126 -13.86 1.90 -0.18
N ILE A 127 -14.78 2.85 0.00
CA ILE A 127 -16.11 2.58 0.56
C ILE A 127 -17.16 2.77 -0.53
N SER A 128 -17.66 1.65 -1.05
CA SER A 128 -18.67 1.62 -2.14
C SER A 128 -20.12 1.80 -1.66
N TYR A 129 -20.34 1.88 -0.35
CA TYR A 129 -21.65 2.08 0.26
C TYR A 129 -21.62 3.26 1.24
N PRO A 130 -22.75 3.98 1.44
CA PRO A 130 -22.77 5.11 2.34
C PRO A 130 -22.62 4.68 3.80
N VAL A 131 -21.62 5.24 4.49
CA VAL A 131 -21.45 5.16 5.94
C VAL A 131 -21.71 6.54 6.51
N ILE A 132 -22.79 6.70 7.25
CA ILE A 132 -23.29 7.98 7.74
C ILE A 132 -22.90 8.13 9.21
N GLY A 133 -22.25 9.23 9.53
CA GLY A 133 -21.85 9.62 10.89
C GLY A 133 -22.79 10.64 11.51
N LYS A 134 -22.30 11.30 12.56
CA LYS A 134 -23.02 12.38 13.25
C LYS A 134 -23.33 13.54 12.30
N GLY A 135 -24.52 14.10 12.44
CA GLY A 135 -24.96 15.23 11.61
C GLY A 135 -25.21 14.90 10.14
N GLY A 136 -25.33 13.61 9.78
CA GLY A 136 -25.57 13.19 8.40
C GLY A 136 -24.33 13.20 7.50
N VAL A 137 -23.14 13.51 8.02
CA VAL A 137 -21.87 13.51 7.26
C VAL A 137 -21.48 12.09 6.89
N THR A 138 -21.14 11.85 5.62
CA THR A 138 -20.68 10.54 5.18
C THR A 138 -19.17 10.38 5.31
N VAL A 139 -18.67 9.12 5.35
CA VAL A 139 -17.22 8.88 5.28
C VAL A 139 -16.64 9.39 3.96
N ALA A 140 -17.39 9.31 2.86
CA ALA A 140 -16.97 9.86 1.57
C ALA A 140 -16.77 11.40 1.64
N ASP A 141 -17.65 12.14 2.35
CA ASP A 141 -17.46 13.57 2.60
C ASP A 141 -16.24 13.86 3.46
N LYS A 142 -16.04 13.06 4.49
CA LYS A 142 -14.89 13.17 5.41
C LYS A 142 -13.56 12.92 4.68
N TRP A 143 -13.56 12.02 3.70
CA TRP A 143 -12.40 11.62 2.92
C TRP A 143 -12.30 12.30 1.54
N ARG A 144 -13.06 13.37 1.32
CA ARG A 144 -13.12 14.07 0.01
C ARG A 144 -11.75 14.51 -0.48
N GLU A 145 -10.91 15.01 0.40
CA GLU A 145 -9.54 15.45 0.07
C GLU A 145 -8.61 14.25 -0.07
N TYR A 146 -8.56 13.41 0.94
CA TYR A 146 -7.89 12.11 0.96
C TYR A 146 -8.35 11.29 2.17
N PRO A 147 -8.34 9.95 2.08
CA PRO A 147 -8.64 9.07 3.19
C PRO A 147 -7.66 9.22 4.35
N ARG A 148 -8.19 9.41 5.57
CA ARG A 148 -7.41 9.51 6.81
C ARG A 148 -8.19 8.96 8.00
N ALA A 149 -7.46 8.39 8.97
CA ALA A 149 -8.05 7.87 10.19
C ALA A 149 -7.00 7.75 11.29
N TYR A 150 -7.42 7.82 12.55
CA TYR A 150 -6.52 7.55 13.68
C TYR A 150 -6.17 6.06 13.73
N LEU A 151 -4.88 5.73 13.66
CA LEU A 151 -4.34 4.37 13.51
C LEU A 151 -4.97 3.59 12.34
N GLY A 152 -5.43 4.29 11.29
CA GLY A 152 -6.12 3.68 10.19
C GLY A 152 -7.41 2.95 10.60
N THR A 153 -8.00 3.28 11.76
CA THR A 153 -9.05 2.47 12.37
C THR A 153 -10.29 3.27 12.78
N THR A 154 -10.13 4.49 13.31
CA THR A 154 -11.27 5.27 13.82
C THR A 154 -11.26 6.69 13.27
N LEU A 155 -12.47 7.26 13.12
CA LEU A 155 -12.69 8.59 12.54
C LEU A 155 -13.51 9.46 13.51
N PRO A 156 -13.17 10.76 13.63
CA PRO A 156 -14.02 11.73 14.31
C PRO A 156 -15.34 11.93 13.58
N GLY A 157 -16.43 12.00 14.33
CA GLY A 157 -17.78 12.09 13.81
C GLY A 157 -18.46 10.75 13.55
N PHE A 158 -17.74 9.64 13.75
CA PHE A 158 -18.24 8.27 13.51
C PHE A 158 -18.05 7.41 14.77
N PRO A 159 -18.89 7.58 15.79
CA PRO A 159 -18.78 6.79 17.01
C PRO A 159 -19.02 5.31 16.71
N ASN A 160 -18.27 4.46 17.43
CA ASN A 160 -18.33 3.00 17.31
C ASN A 160 -17.99 2.44 15.91
N LEU A 161 -17.55 3.28 14.97
CA LEU A 161 -17.07 2.82 13.66
C LEU A 161 -15.59 2.42 13.78
N PHE A 162 -15.29 1.21 13.34
CA PHE A 162 -13.93 0.72 13.23
C PHE A 162 -13.68 0.22 11.81
N VAL A 163 -12.65 0.78 11.17
CA VAL A 163 -12.19 0.38 9.83
C VAL A 163 -10.96 -0.53 10.02
N VAL A 164 -10.96 -1.68 9.39
CA VAL A 164 -9.80 -2.58 9.35
C VAL A 164 -9.14 -2.45 7.99
N THR A 165 -7.81 -2.42 7.95
CA THR A 165 -7.02 -2.10 6.75
C THR A 165 -7.35 -0.73 6.15
N GLY A 166 -7.68 0.24 6.99
CA GLY A 166 -7.95 1.61 6.57
C GLY A 166 -6.69 2.40 6.19
N PRO A 167 -6.80 3.73 6.05
CA PRO A 167 -5.70 4.58 5.59
C PRO A 167 -4.41 4.40 6.39
N ASN A 168 -3.27 4.39 5.68
CA ASN A 168 -1.92 4.25 6.24
C ASN A 168 -1.71 3.00 7.12
N THR A 169 -2.29 1.88 6.72
CA THR A 169 -2.10 0.58 7.40
C THR A 169 -1.40 -0.46 6.53
N GLY A 170 -1.25 -0.22 5.24
CA GLY A 170 -0.53 -1.11 4.34
C GLY A 170 0.94 -1.25 4.72
N ILE A 171 1.45 -2.48 4.66
CA ILE A 171 2.85 -2.79 4.94
C ILE A 171 3.48 -3.39 3.69
N GLY A 172 4.54 -2.76 3.17
CA GLY A 172 5.20 -3.21 1.93
C GLY A 172 6.16 -4.38 2.10
N HIS A 173 6.45 -4.81 3.30
CA HIS A 173 7.55 -5.74 3.62
C HIS A 173 7.16 -6.95 4.47
N THR A 174 6.05 -6.88 5.21
CA THR A 174 5.56 -7.98 6.05
C THR A 174 4.11 -8.36 5.70
N SER A 175 3.37 -8.93 6.62
CA SER A 175 2.03 -9.43 6.41
C SER A 175 0.96 -8.40 6.78
N ALA A 176 -0.05 -8.20 5.92
CA ALA A 176 -1.24 -7.41 6.25
C ALA A 176 -2.00 -7.99 7.46
N ILE A 177 -1.98 -9.32 7.64
CA ILE A 177 -2.60 -9.98 8.80
C ILE A 177 -1.98 -9.48 10.12
N PHE A 178 -0.68 -9.20 10.15
CA PHE A 178 -0.02 -8.64 11.34
C PHE A 178 -0.62 -7.28 11.75
N VAL A 179 -0.94 -6.45 10.77
CA VAL A 179 -1.56 -5.13 11.01
C VAL A 179 -3.01 -5.30 11.43
N ILE A 180 -3.75 -6.21 10.79
CA ILE A 180 -5.13 -6.55 11.16
C ILE A 180 -5.18 -7.01 12.63
N GLU A 181 -4.29 -7.92 13.04
CA GLU A 181 -4.20 -8.36 14.45
C GLU A 181 -3.92 -7.19 15.41
N ALA A 182 -3.07 -6.24 15.01
CA ALA A 182 -2.78 -5.05 15.81
C ALA A 182 -4.02 -4.14 15.93
N GLN A 183 -4.75 -3.92 14.84
CA GLN A 183 -6.00 -3.15 14.84
C GLN A 183 -7.08 -3.84 15.66
N MET A 184 -7.22 -5.16 15.55
CA MET A 184 -8.16 -5.93 16.39
C MET A 184 -7.86 -5.82 17.88
N GLU A 185 -6.58 -5.77 18.26
CA GLU A 185 -6.21 -5.54 19.67
C GLU A 185 -6.57 -4.12 20.13
N TYR A 186 -6.40 -3.10 19.27
CA TYR A 186 -6.86 -1.74 19.55
C TYR A 186 -8.39 -1.70 19.71
N ILE A 187 -9.15 -2.30 18.80
CA ILE A 187 -10.62 -2.37 18.84
C ILE A 187 -11.08 -3.07 20.14
N ARG A 188 -10.47 -4.20 20.46
CA ARG A 188 -10.77 -4.93 21.71
C ARG A 188 -10.58 -4.05 22.96
N ARG A 189 -9.51 -3.24 22.99
CA ARG A 189 -9.23 -2.31 24.09
C ARG A 189 -10.22 -1.16 24.12
N ALA A 190 -10.61 -0.64 22.96
CA ALA A 190 -11.63 0.40 22.83
C ALA A 190 -12.98 -0.09 23.39
N ILE A 191 -13.44 -1.27 22.97
CA ILE A 191 -14.68 -1.88 23.50
C ILE A 191 -14.60 -2.11 25.00
N LYS A 192 -13.46 -2.64 25.50
CA LYS A 192 -13.28 -2.82 26.95
C LYS A 192 -13.34 -1.50 27.70
N ALA A 193 -12.77 -0.43 27.15
CA ALA A 193 -12.78 0.91 27.75
C ALA A 193 -14.19 1.52 27.82
N VAL A 194 -15.03 1.31 26.81
CA VAL A 194 -16.45 1.68 26.84
C VAL A 194 -17.19 0.93 27.93
N ARG A 195 -17.08 -0.40 27.96
CA ARG A 195 -17.76 -1.26 28.93
C ARG A 195 -17.37 -0.92 30.38
N SER A 196 -16.07 -0.69 30.66
CA SER A 196 -15.60 -0.35 32.00
C SER A 196 -16.08 1.01 32.49
N ARG A 197 -16.54 1.89 31.62
CA ARG A 197 -17.13 3.20 31.94
C ARG A 197 -18.65 3.21 31.91
N GLN A 198 -19.28 2.05 31.72
CA GLN A 198 -20.74 1.92 31.51
C GLN A 198 -21.26 2.81 30.38
N GLY A 199 -20.36 3.14 29.43
CA GLY A 199 -20.69 3.95 28.26
C GLY A 199 -21.31 3.12 27.14
N LYS A 200 -21.90 3.82 26.16
CA LYS A 200 -22.53 3.23 24.98
C LYS A 200 -21.73 3.48 23.71
N GLU A 201 -20.87 4.50 23.68
CA GLU A 201 -20.12 4.88 22.51
C GLU A 201 -18.69 5.33 22.82
N ILE A 202 -17.83 5.16 21.83
CA ILE A 202 -16.50 5.71 21.78
C ILE A 202 -16.25 6.39 20.45
N GLU A 203 -15.62 7.56 20.49
CA GLU A 203 -15.27 8.33 19.30
C GLU A 203 -13.85 8.90 19.48
N VAL A 204 -13.01 8.82 18.45
CA VAL A 204 -11.69 9.47 18.49
C VAL A 204 -11.84 10.99 18.39
N LYS A 205 -11.01 11.73 19.13
CA LYS A 205 -10.98 13.20 19.06
C LYS A 205 -10.31 13.68 17.78
N VAL A 206 -10.77 14.81 17.25
CA VAL A 206 -10.22 15.47 16.06
C VAL A 206 -8.73 15.73 16.20
N ASP A 207 -8.30 16.27 17.35
CA ASP A 207 -6.88 16.58 17.59
C ASP A 207 -5.99 15.34 17.61
N ALA A 208 -6.52 14.22 18.11
CA ALA A 208 -5.80 12.95 18.12
C ALA A 208 -5.63 12.38 16.71
N GLU A 209 -6.67 12.45 15.87
CA GLU A 209 -6.60 12.07 14.46
C GLU A 209 -5.61 12.97 13.72
N ASN A 210 -5.73 14.30 13.85
CA ASN A 210 -4.85 15.26 13.19
C ASN A 210 -3.39 15.06 13.60
N GLY A 211 -3.10 14.94 14.89
CA GLY A 211 -1.74 14.71 15.39
C GLY A 211 -1.14 13.40 14.85
N TYR A 212 -1.93 12.34 14.75
CA TYR A 212 -1.50 11.08 14.14
C TYR A 212 -1.19 11.25 12.66
N ASN A 213 -2.07 11.90 11.89
CA ASN A 213 -1.87 12.08 10.45
C ASN A 213 -0.67 12.98 10.15
N VAL A 214 -0.45 14.07 10.92
CA VAL A 214 0.75 14.90 10.80
C VAL A 214 2.03 14.06 11.02
N LEU A 215 2.05 13.20 12.03
CA LEU A 215 3.16 12.29 12.28
C LEU A 215 3.40 11.35 11.09
N ILE A 216 2.33 10.70 10.59
CA ILE A 216 2.43 9.74 9.49
C ILE A 216 2.94 10.42 8.22
N HIS A 217 2.41 11.56 7.83
CA HIS A 217 2.86 12.27 6.63
C HIS A 217 4.29 12.81 6.78
N LYS A 218 4.70 13.28 7.95
CA LYS A 218 6.09 13.65 8.22
C LYS A 218 7.06 12.48 8.01
N GLU A 219 6.69 11.30 8.50
CA GLU A 219 7.51 10.10 8.35
C GLU A 219 7.45 9.52 6.93
N MET A 220 6.35 9.72 6.20
CA MET A 220 6.16 9.29 4.82
C MET A 220 7.13 9.98 3.86
N LYS A 221 7.43 11.26 4.08
CA LYS A 221 8.41 12.02 3.28
C LYS A 221 9.79 11.36 3.19
N LYS A 222 10.14 10.53 4.17
CA LYS A 222 11.39 9.78 4.21
C LYS A 222 11.30 8.43 3.49
N ALA A 223 10.09 7.99 3.17
CA ALA A 223 9.86 6.66 2.59
C ALA A 223 9.88 6.72 1.06
N VAL A 224 10.35 5.63 0.44
CA VAL A 224 10.44 5.47 -1.01
C VAL A 224 9.09 5.65 -1.73
N TRP A 225 7.99 5.44 -1.05
CA TRP A 225 6.63 5.61 -1.60
C TRP A 225 6.29 7.07 -1.92
N GLU A 226 6.93 8.03 -1.27
CA GLU A 226 6.79 9.47 -1.56
C GLU A 226 8.03 10.01 -2.30
N SER A 227 9.24 9.58 -1.89
CA SER A 227 10.51 10.09 -2.43
C SER A 227 11.01 9.35 -3.66
N GLY A 228 10.40 8.23 -4.05
CA GLY A 228 10.92 7.32 -5.07
C GLY A 228 10.66 7.71 -6.52
N GLY A 229 9.97 8.82 -6.79
CA GLY A 229 9.76 9.36 -8.13
C GLY A 229 8.72 8.61 -8.97
N CYS A 230 7.79 7.89 -8.36
CA CYS A 230 6.73 7.19 -9.10
C CYS A 230 5.32 7.63 -8.69
N HIS A 231 4.37 7.46 -9.61
CA HIS A 231 2.96 7.43 -9.29
C HIS A 231 2.49 5.98 -9.13
N SER A 232 1.80 5.69 -8.03
CA SER A 232 1.31 4.34 -7.73
C SER A 232 -0.05 4.40 -7.04
N TRP A 233 -0.75 3.26 -7.01
CA TRP A 233 -2.01 3.12 -6.27
C TRP A 233 -1.88 3.33 -4.75
N TYR A 234 -0.67 3.51 -4.24
CA TYR A 234 -0.43 3.90 -2.84
C TYR A 234 -0.83 5.35 -2.55
N GLN A 235 -0.95 6.17 -3.60
CA GLN A 235 -1.25 7.60 -3.51
C GLN A 235 -2.71 7.86 -3.87
N SER A 236 -3.31 8.81 -3.15
CA SER A 236 -4.60 9.41 -3.53
C SER A 236 -4.45 10.29 -4.78
N LYS A 237 -5.56 10.68 -5.38
CA LYS A 237 -5.58 11.68 -6.47
C LYS A 237 -5.00 13.03 -6.06
N SER A 238 -5.03 13.36 -4.77
CA SER A 238 -4.40 14.56 -4.21
C SER A 238 -2.88 14.42 -3.99
N GLY A 239 -2.28 13.27 -4.34
CA GLY A 239 -0.84 13.00 -4.24
C GLY A 239 -0.35 12.50 -2.89
N HIS A 240 -1.22 12.42 -1.88
CA HIS A 240 -0.84 11.88 -0.57
C HIS A 240 -0.69 10.36 -0.60
N VAL A 241 0.37 9.83 -0.03
CA VAL A 241 0.54 8.38 0.16
C VAL A 241 -0.36 7.94 1.33
N ILE A 242 -1.47 7.32 1.00
CA ILE A 242 -2.52 6.95 1.97
C ILE A 242 -2.64 5.44 2.20
N ALA A 243 -2.07 4.60 1.33
CA ALA A 243 -2.16 3.16 1.51
C ALA A 243 -1.13 2.62 2.51
N MET A 244 0.08 3.21 2.59
CA MET A 244 1.22 2.62 3.27
C MET A 244 1.47 3.21 4.67
N PHE A 245 1.96 2.38 5.60
CA PHE A 245 2.47 2.82 6.89
C PHE A 245 4.00 3.05 6.79
N PRO A 246 4.50 4.25 7.15
CA PRO A 246 5.92 4.61 6.93
C PRO A 246 6.81 4.15 8.08
N GLY A 247 6.84 2.86 8.39
CA GLY A 247 7.66 2.37 9.49
C GLY A 247 7.64 0.86 9.66
N PHE A 248 8.25 0.43 10.75
CA PHE A 248 8.26 -0.96 11.16
C PHE A 248 6.87 -1.44 11.57
N SER A 249 6.52 -2.67 11.23
CA SER A 249 5.22 -3.23 11.60
C SER A 249 5.06 -3.36 13.12
N PHE A 250 6.15 -3.65 13.84
CA PHE A 250 6.12 -3.67 15.31
C PHE A 250 5.85 -2.29 15.92
N THR A 251 6.28 -1.19 15.27
CA THR A 251 5.95 0.17 15.71
C THR A 251 4.45 0.42 15.62
N PHE A 252 3.82 0.06 14.50
CA PHE A 252 2.38 0.13 14.36
C PHE A 252 1.67 -0.68 15.46
N ARG A 253 2.13 -1.91 15.69
CA ARG A 253 1.57 -2.78 16.75
C ARG A 253 1.72 -2.18 18.14
N GLN A 254 2.86 -1.55 18.45
CA GLN A 254 3.05 -0.86 19.72
C GLN A 254 2.09 0.32 19.89
N MET A 255 1.91 1.13 18.84
CA MET A 255 0.96 2.25 18.84
C MET A 255 -0.48 1.77 19.05
N ALA A 256 -0.88 0.70 18.39
CA ALA A 256 -2.21 0.09 18.52
C ALA A 256 -2.43 -0.51 19.91
N LYS A 257 -1.42 -1.17 20.49
CA LYS A 257 -1.45 -1.70 21.86
C LYS A 257 -1.45 -0.61 22.93
N ALA A 258 -0.79 0.52 22.69
CA ALA A 258 -0.77 1.65 23.62
C ALA A 258 -2.08 2.46 23.50
N PHE A 259 -3.23 1.79 23.71
CA PHE A 259 -4.53 2.44 23.69
C PHE A 259 -4.55 3.64 24.64
N LYS A 260 -4.88 4.81 24.11
CA LYS A 260 -4.85 6.09 24.84
C LYS A 260 -6.28 6.60 25.08
N PRO A 261 -6.88 6.35 26.25
CA PRO A 261 -8.25 6.81 26.54
C PRO A 261 -8.44 8.33 26.37
N GLN A 262 -7.40 9.13 26.65
CA GLN A 262 -7.42 10.59 26.51
C GLN A 262 -7.57 11.06 25.05
N HIS A 263 -7.27 10.20 24.07
CA HIS A 263 -7.49 10.47 22.66
C HIS A 263 -8.94 10.23 22.21
N HIS A 264 -9.80 9.79 23.13
CA HIS A 264 -11.19 9.41 22.84
C HIS A 264 -12.18 10.17 23.69
N GLN A 265 -13.39 10.28 23.17
CA GLN A 265 -14.60 10.67 23.92
C GLN A 265 -15.39 9.40 24.19
N PHE A 266 -15.97 9.31 25.38
CA PHE A 266 -16.84 8.22 25.82
C PHE A 266 -18.20 8.80 26.21
N ARG A 267 -19.27 8.19 25.77
CA ARG A 267 -20.65 8.58 26.11
C ARG A 267 -21.50 7.39 26.44
#